data_6e845b91468363e517c6eb74bd31d3c3
#
_entry.id   6e845b91468363e517c6eb74bd31d3c3
#
_cell.length_a   1.000
_cell.length_b   1.000
_cell.length_c   1.000
_cell.angle_alpha   90.00
_cell.angle_beta   90.00
_cell.angle_gamma   90.00
#
_symmetry.space_group_name_H-M   'P 1'
#
loop_
_entity.id
_entity.type
_entity.pdbx_description
1 polymer ?
#
loop_
_entity_poly.entity_id
_entity_poly.type
_entity_poly.pdbx_seq_one_letter_code
_entity_poly.pdbx_strand_id
1 'polypeptide(L)'
;MKLKSLPIAFFVSLISFTLSAQNTSSSFKIVGYYPIDQAMKADTSEVPFDKLTHIMLAFVNPDSLGNFKQNFAALTPFTKAAHTHNVKVLYSIGGGSYQKQYHALLKEGKRQELIKNLVLQVTRYEADGIDVDLESGYAFGPETDPNYGIFIKELAQSLKSKNKLVTAALPSSPGNVVTNEVLSQFDFINIMSYDHTGPWSPDRADNHASYSDAMDDVKYYLNTLKVPKDKLVLGVPFYGHGFGPALSDPVIPWMTYKEIVSTYAGAEWVDHWHLPNGYIMHYNGIPTIKNKTQLAMKQVAGIMIWELTYDVPGRKSLLNAIYQVASAKK
;
A
#
# COMPACT_ATOMS: atom_id res chain seq x y z
N MET A 1 -39.87 67.47 42.57
CA MET A 1 -40.11 66.26 41.76
C MET A 1 -38.74 65.70 41.44
N LYS A 2 -38.32 64.61 42.13
CA LYS A 2 -37.00 64.01 41.95
C LYS A 2 -37.17 62.77 41.09
N LEU A 3 -36.57 62.76 39.88
CA LEU A 3 -36.47 61.56 39.02
C LEU A 3 -35.49 60.63 39.59
N LYS A 4 -35.90 59.33 39.81
CA LYS A 4 -35.05 58.25 40.19
C LYS A 4 -34.53 57.58 38.89
N SER A 5 -33.18 57.53 38.73
CA SER A 5 -32.51 56.81 37.68
C SER A 5 -32.43 55.33 38.04
N LEU A 6 -32.94 54.46 37.17
CA LEU A 6 -32.71 52.97 37.24
C LEU A 6 -31.37 52.60 36.56
N PRO A 7 -30.56 51.73 37.13
CA PRO A 7 -29.39 51.21 36.44
C PRO A 7 -29.76 50.09 35.50
N ILE A 8 -29.35 50.18 34.22
CA ILE A 8 -29.42 49.13 33.21
C ILE A 8 -28.24 48.16 33.45
N ALA A 9 -28.52 46.95 33.89
CA ALA A 9 -27.54 45.88 34.00
C ALA A 9 -27.33 45.22 32.62
N PHE A 10 -26.13 45.36 32.06
CA PHE A 10 -25.72 44.64 30.87
C PHE A 10 -25.30 43.22 31.24
N PHE A 11 -26.08 42.21 30.86
CA PHE A 11 -25.71 40.80 30.93
C PHE A 11 -24.83 40.48 29.72
N VAL A 12 -23.51 40.34 29.92
CA VAL A 12 -22.58 39.79 28.93
C VAL A 12 -22.62 38.27 29.06
N SER A 13 -23.32 37.62 28.13
CA SER A 13 -23.37 36.17 28.05
C SER A 13 -22.05 35.70 27.37
N LEU A 14 -21.11 35.15 28.15
CA LEU A 14 -19.93 34.47 27.63
C LEU A 14 -20.37 33.11 27.07
N ILE A 15 -20.48 32.99 25.74
CA ILE A 15 -20.62 31.73 25.07
C ILE A 15 -19.22 31.06 25.00
N SER A 16 -18.95 30.13 25.90
CA SER A 16 -17.78 29.30 25.85
C SER A 16 -17.91 28.28 24.74
N PHE A 17 -17.26 28.50 23.59
CA PHE A 17 -17.07 27.49 22.59
C PHE A 17 -16.07 26.45 23.12
N THR A 18 -16.54 25.33 23.62
CA THR A 18 -15.71 24.15 23.83
C THR A 18 -15.39 23.56 22.47
N LEU A 19 -14.19 23.83 21.96
CA LEU A 19 -13.61 23.06 20.85
C LEU A 19 -13.42 21.64 21.36
N SER A 20 -14.38 20.77 21.07
CA SER A 20 -14.22 19.32 21.20
C SER A 20 -13.20 18.92 20.14
N ALA A 21 -11.94 18.74 20.51
CA ALA A 21 -10.98 18.05 19.67
C ALA A 21 -11.51 16.62 19.46
N GLN A 22 -12.21 16.39 18.35
CA GLN A 22 -12.49 15.05 17.91
C GLN A 22 -11.14 14.38 17.66
N ASN A 23 -10.70 13.57 18.62
CA ASN A 23 -9.70 12.55 18.37
C ASN A 23 -10.32 11.59 17.35
N THR A 24 -10.20 11.89 16.07
CA THR A 24 -10.38 10.92 15.01
C THR A 24 -9.22 9.95 15.13
N SER A 25 -9.39 8.89 15.92
CA SER A 25 -8.54 7.72 15.78
C SER A 25 -8.67 7.30 14.31
N SER A 26 -7.62 7.54 13.50
CA SER A 26 -7.64 7.12 12.11
C SER A 26 -7.93 5.63 12.10
N SER A 27 -8.98 5.20 11.42
CA SER A 27 -9.33 3.79 11.33
C SER A 27 -8.13 3.02 10.76
N PHE A 28 -7.87 1.83 11.32
CA PHE A 28 -6.80 0.94 10.84
C PHE A 28 -6.98 0.67 9.35
N LYS A 29 -5.94 0.90 8.55
CA LYS A 29 -6.00 0.74 7.09
C LYS A 29 -5.79 -0.74 6.72
N ILE A 30 -6.66 -1.26 5.85
CA ILE A 30 -6.45 -2.52 5.15
C ILE A 30 -6.38 -2.15 3.67
N VAL A 31 -5.17 -2.21 3.13
CA VAL A 31 -4.83 -1.79 1.76
C VAL A 31 -4.59 -3.04 0.93
N GLY A 32 -5.18 -3.13 -0.25
CA GLY A 32 -4.92 -4.26 -1.16
C GLY A 32 -4.53 -3.79 -2.55
N TYR A 33 -3.48 -4.38 -3.10
CA TYR A 33 -3.17 -4.22 -4.52
C TYR A 33 -4.07 -5.12 -5.35
N TYR A 34 -4.51 -4.61 -6.51
CA TYR A 34 -5.40 -5.32 -7.41
C TYR A 34 -5.00 -5.03 -8.88
N PRO A 35 -4.75 -6.05 -9.72
CA PRO A 35 -4.34 -5.85 -11.11
C PRO A 35 -5.41 -5.14 -11.94
N ILE A 36 -4.99 -4.12 -12.72
CA ILE A 36 -5.94 -3.29 -13.50
C ILE A 36 -6.70 -4.06 -14.58
N ASP A 37 -6.06 -5.01 -15.22
CA ASP A 37 -6.66 -5.83 -16.25
C ASP A 37 -7.74 -6.78 -15.69
N GLN A 38 -7.57 -7.20 -14.44
CA GLN A 38 -8.60 -7.93 -13.69
C GLN A 38 -9.70 -6.99 -13.21
N ALA A 39 -9.36 -5.80 -12.69
CA ALA A 39 -10.36 -4.81 -12.25
C ALA A 39 -11.30 -4.37 -13.39
N MET A 40 -10.79 -4.25 -14.62
CA MET A 40 -11.60 -3.92 -15.79
C MET A 40 -12.63 -5.00 -16.17
N LYS A 41 -12.45 -6.23 -15.70
CA LYS A 41 -13.29 -7.40 -16.02
C LYS A 41 -13.98 -8.00 -14.81
N ALA A 42 -13.70 -7.46 -13.61
CA ALA A 42 -14.18 -8.04 -12.36
C ALA A 42 -15.70 -8.04 -12.27
N ASP A 43 -16.25 -9.15 -11.82
CA ASP A 43 -17.54 -9.12 -11.14
C ASP A 43 -17.34 -8.47 -9.78
N THR A 44 -17.75 -7.23 -9.66
CA THR A 44 -17.52 -6.43 -8.46
C THR A 44 -18.24 -6.97 -7.22
N SER A 45 -19.22 -7.86 -7.39
CA SER A 45 -19.89 -8.53 -6.26
C SER A 45 -18.99 -9.58 -5.58
N GLU A 46 -17.95 -10.07 -6.27
CA GLU A 46 -17.00 -11.05 -5.74
C GLU A 46 -15.79 -10.39 -5.06
N VAL A 47 -15.59 -9.09 -5.26
CA VAL A 47 -14.48 -8.35 -4.63
C VAL A 47 -14.84 -8.04 -3.17
N PRO A 48 -14.02 -8.43 -2.19
CA PRO A 48 -14.33 -8.29 -0.77
C PRO A 48 -14.12 -6.87 -0.24
N PHE A 49 -14.80 -5.88 -0.85
CA PHE A 49 -14.70 -4.47 -0.49
C PHE A 49 -15.03 -4.20 0.98
N ASP A 50 -15.94 -4.96 1.57
CA ASP A 50 -16.35 -4.87 2.98
C ASP A 50 -15.19 -5.06 3.98
N LYS A 51 -14.06 -5.63 3.54
CA LYS A 51 -12.87 -5.90 4.35
C LYS A 51 -11.72 -4.95 4.09
N LEU A 52 -11.89 -4.03 3.17
CA LEU A 52 -10.82 -3.14 2.70
C LEU A 52 -11.13 -1.68 3.07
N THR A 53 -10.08 -0.87 3.13
CA THR A 53 -10.20 0.59 3.23
C THR A 53 -9.66 1.29 1.99
N HIS A 54 -8.68 0.68 1.33
CA HIS A 54 -8.02 1.21 0.13
C HIS A 54 -7.72 0.08 -0.85
N ILE A 55 -7.82 0.39 -2.15
CA ILE A 55 -7.34 -0.47 -3.23
C ILE A 55 -6.36 0.33 -4.09
N MET A 56 -5.20 -0.28 -4.37
CA MET A 56 -4.21 0.20 -5.32
C MET A 56 -4.38 -0.56 -6.63
N LEU A 57 -4.84 0.11 -7.69
CA LEU A 57 -4.98 -0.50 -9.02
C LEU A 57 -3.62 -0.53 -9.72
N ALA A 58 -3.01 -1.70 -9.78
CA ALA A 58 -1.65 -1.93 -10.25
C ALA A 58 -1.63 -2.59 -11.65
N PHE A 59 -0.89 -2.13 -12.63
CA PHE A 59 -0.18 -0.85 -12.62
C PHE A 59 -0.66 0.01 -13.77
N VAL A 60 -0.73 1.29 -13.53
CA VAL A 60 -1.09 2.30 -14.51
C VAL A 60 0.19 3.00 -14.96
N ASN A 61 0.85 2.49 -15.99
CA ASN A 61 2.11 3.05 -16.45
C ASN A 61 1.95 3.82 -17.76
N PRO A 62 2.61 5.01 -17.89
CA PRO A 62 2.64 5.75 -19.12
C PRO A 62 3.60 5.12 -20.15
N ASP A 63 3.45 5.47 -21.41
CA ASP A 63 4.47 5.23 -22.42
C ASP A 63 5.65 6.21 -22.26
N SER A 64 6.66 6.11 -23.14
CA SER A 64 7.87 6.96 -23.11
C SER A 64 7.60 8.45 -23.34
N LEU A 65 6.41 8.81 -23.80
CA LEU A 65 5.96 10.18 -24.01
C LEU A 65 5.14 10.73 -22.83
N GLY A 66 4.84 9.88 -21.83
CA GLY A 66 4.00 10.25 -20.69
C GLY A 66 2.50 10.07 -20.92
N ASN A 67 2.10 9.39 -22.00
CA ASN A 67 0.71 9.13 -22.32
C ASN A 67 0.26 7.79 -21.75
N PHE A 68 -0.99 7.73 -21.29
CA PHE A 68 -1.59 6.51 -20.78
C PHE A 68 -2.43 5.84 -21.87
N LYS A 69 -2.18 4.55 -22.12
CA LYS A 69 -2.92 3.73 -23.09
C LYS A 69 -4.05 2.91 -22.45
N GLN A 70 -4.09 2.86 -21.13
CA GLN A 70 -5.10 2.14 -20.36
C GLN A 70 -6.49 2.73 -20.59
N ASN A 71 -7.49 1.85 -20.68
CA ASN A 71 -8.88 2.27 -20.74
C ASN A 71 -9.42 2.59 -19.33
N PHE A 72 -9.11 3.78 -18.84
CA PHE A 72 -9.58 4.22 -17.51
C PHE A 72 -11.10 4.23 -17.36
N ALA A 73 -11.84 4.44 -18.46
CA ALA A 73 -13.30 4.39 -18.41
C ALA A 73 -13.80 2.99 -18.01
N ALA A 74 -13.08 1.92 -18.38
CA ALA A 74 -13.42 0.56 -17.97
C ALA A 74 -13.16 0.28 -16.48
N LEU A 75 -12.37 1.12 -15.79
CA LEU A 75 -12.14 1.03 -14.33
C LEU A 75 -13.25 1.73 -13.52
N THR A 76 -14.05 2.59 -14.16
CA THR A 76 -15.08 3.39 -13.45
C THR A 76 -16.12 2.53 -12.72
N PRO A 77 -16.62 1.41 -13.27
CA PRO A 77 -17.55 0.55 -12.52
C PRO A 77 -16.93 -0.03 -11.25
N PHE A 78 -15.67 -0.47 -11.33
CA PHE A 78 -14.92 -0.97 -10.16
C PHE A 78 -14.74 0.11 -9.10
N THR A 79 -14.30 1.30 -9.50
CA THR A 79 -14.11 2.45 -8.59
C THR A 79 -15.43 2.83 -7.90
N LYS A 80 -16.54 2.89 -8.65
CA LYS A 80 -17.86 3.20 -8.08
C LYS A 80 -18.32 2.12 -7.10
N ALA A 81 -18.14 0.84 -7.42
CA ALA A 81 -18.46 -0.25 -6.51
C ALA A 81 -17.65 -0.16 -5.21
N ALA A 82 -16.33 0.10 -5.29
CA ALA A 82 -15.50 0.32 -4.12
C ALA A 82 -16.01 1.50 -3.25
N HIS A 83 -16.38 2.59 -3.88
CA HIS A 83 -16.92 3.78 -3.17
C HIS A 83 -18.23 3.49 -2.44
N THR A 84 -19.12 2.60 -2.95
CA THR A 84 -20.34 2.21 -2.21
C THR A 84 -20.05 1.51 -0.89
N HIS A 85 -18.84 0.96 -0.75
CA HIS A 85 -18.33 0.33 0.46
C HIS A 85 -17.37 1.24 1.27
N ASN A 86 -17.28 2.54 0.93
CA ASN A 86 -16.34 3.50 1.51
C ASN A 86 -14.86 3.10 1.34
N VAL A 87 -14.53 2.35 0.31
CA VAL A 87 -13.16 1.97 -0.06
C VAL A 87 -12.61 3.00 -1.04
N LYS A 88 -11.42 3.55 -0.73
CA LYS A 88 -10.72 4.47 -1.62
C LYS A 88 -9.96 3.69 -2.69
N VAL A 89 -9.93 4.24 -3.92
CA VAL A 89 -9.23 3.63 -5.06
C VAL A 89 -8.15 4.57 -5.55
N LEU A 90 -6.89 4.11 -5.52
CA LEU A 90 -5.76 4.84 -6.05
C LEU A 90 -5.20 4.12 -7.29
N TYR A 91 -4.68 4.88 -8.23
CA TYR A 91 -3.91 4.32 -9.34
C TYR A 91 -2.45 4.20 -8.93
N SER A 92 -1.90 2.97 -8.99
CA SER A 92 -0.48 2.71 -8.69
C SER A 92 0.34 2.78 -9.98
N ILE A 93 1.44 3.53 -9.92
CA ILE A 93 2.41 3.69 -11.02
C ILE A 93 3.73 3.03 -10.66
N GLY A 94 4.38 2.38 -11.63
CA GLY A 94 5.68 1.70 -11.43
C GLY A 94 5.56 0.19 -11.42
N GLY A 95 5.89 -0.43 -10.30
CA GLY A 95 5.96 -1.87 -10.07
C GLY A 95 7.35 -2.44 -10.29
N GLY A 96 7.57 -3.69 -9.87
CA GLY A 96 8.85 -4.41 -9.90
C GLY A 96 9.44 -4.68 -11.29
N SER A 97 8.63 -4.56 -12.36
CA SER A 97 9.14 -4.59 -13.71
C SER A 97 9.84 -3.29 -14.06
N TYR A 98 11.08 -3.38 -14.58
CA TYR A 98 11.87 -2.21 -14.95
C TYR A 98 11.14 -1.25 -15.90
N GLN A 99 10.72 -0.11 -15.40
CA GLN A 99 9.99 0.93 -16.10
C GLN A 99 10.95 2.06 -16.53
N LYS A 100 11.87 1.75 -17.48
CA LYS A 100 12.95 2.66 -17.93
C LYS A 100 12.50 4.03 -18.39
N GLN A 101 11.25 4.17 -18.84
CA GLN A 101 10.70 5.45 -19.32
C GLN A 101 10.67 6.52 -18.22
N TYR A 102 10.56 6.13 -16.95
CA TYR A 102 10.51 7.11 -15.85
C TYR A 102 11.79 7.95 -15.73
N HIS A 103 12.99 7.42 -16.06
CA HIS A 103 14.21 8.23 -16.08
C HIS A 103 14.10 9.48 -16.98
N ALA A 104 13.40 9.35 -18.10
CA ALA A 104 13.17 10.47 -18.99
C ALA A 104 11.98 11.33 -18.54
N LEU A 105 10.95 10.68 -18.03
CA LEU A 105 9.70 11.34 -17.63
C LEU A 105 9.84 12.16 -16.35
N LEU A 106 10.76 11.80 -15.45
CA LEU A 106 11.00 12.55 -14.21
C LEU A 106 11.84 13.82 -14.42
N LYS A 107 12.45 14.01 -15.62
CA LYS A 107 13.23 15.21 -15.92
C LYS A 107 12.33 16.44 -16.09
N GLU A 108 12.91 17.61 -15.82
CA GLU A 108 12.23 18.90 -16.00
C GLU A 108 11.57 19.03 -17.39
N GLY A 109 10.41 19.64 -17.42
CA GLY A 109 9.57 19.76 -18.63
C GLY A 109 8.66 18.54 -18.83
N LYS A 110 9.23 17.33 -18.89
CA LYS A 110 8.43 16.09 -19.00
C LYS A 110 7.72 15.72 -17.72
N ARG A 111 8.33 15.99 -16.58
CA ARG A 111 7.74 15.73 -15.26
C ARG A 111 6.44 16.47 -15.05
N GLN A 112 6.38 17.74 -15.43
CA GLN A 112 5.18 18.56 -15.31
C GLN A 112 4.06 18.01 -16.18
N GLU A 113 4.36 17.52 -17.39
CA GLU A 113 3.36 16.92 -18.28
C GLU A 113 2.88 15.56 -17.74
N LEU A 114 3.78 14.73 -17.22
CA LEU A 114 3.42 13.47 -16.55
C LEU A 114 2.47 13.73 -15.36
N ILE A 115 2.81 14.69 -14.50
CA ILE A 115 1.98 15.04 -13.34
C ILE A 115 0.60 15.53 -13.78
N LYS A 116 0.55 16.41 -14.79
CA LYS A 116 -0.71 16.90 -15.35
C LYS A 116 -1.58 15.75 -15.86
N ASN A 117 -0.99 14.79 -16.59
CA ASN A 117 -1.70 13.64 -17.11
C ASN A 117 -2.19 12.71 -15.99
N LEU A 118 -1.39 12.43 -14.95
CA LEU A 118 -1.80 11.66 -13.78
C LEU A 118 -2.99 12.32 -13.06
N VAL A 119 -2.89 13.60 -12.77
CA VAL A 119 -3.97 14.37 -12.10
C VAL A 119 -5.24 14.39 -12.94
N LEU A 120 -5.11 14.49 -14.27
CA LEU A 120 -6.25 14.43 -15.18
C LEU A 120 -6.96 13.08 -15.09
N GLN A 121 -6.22 11.95 -15.13
CA GLN A 121 -6.84 10.62 -15.04
C GLN A 121 -7.55 10.40 -13.70
N VAL A 122 -6.89 10.75 -12.60
CA VAL A 122 -7.46 10.63 -11.26
C VAL A 122 -8.75 11.47 -11.12
N THR A 123 -8.75 12.70 -11.62
CA THR A 123 -9.90 13.59 -11.50
C THR A 123 -11.04 13.16 -12.41
N ARG A 124 -10.74 12.79 -13.67
CA ARG A 124 -11.73 12.44 -14.68
C ARG A 124 -12.46 11.13 -14.37
N TYR A 125 -11.76 10.17 -13.79
CA TYR A 125 -12.29 8.83 -13.52
C TYR A 125 -12.52 8.56 -12.03
N GLU A 126 -12.62 9.62 -11.24
CA GLU A 126 -13.06 9.61 -9.84
C GLU A 126 -12.18 8.76 -8.90
N ALA A 127 -10.94 8.44 -9.29
CA ALA A 127 -10.00 7.80 -8.36
C ALA A 127 -9.63 8.75 -7.22
N ASP A 128 -9.19 8.20 -6.08
CA ASP A 128 -8.92 8.96 -4.86
C ASP A 128 -7.49 9.47 -4.77
N GLY A 129 -6.58 9.02 -5.66
CA GLY A 129 -5.20 9.46 -5.64
C GLY A 129 -4.27 8.65 -6.53
N ILE A 130 -2.98 8.88 -6.31
CA ILE A 130 -1.88 8.15 -6.93
C ILE A 130 -1.07 7.46 -5.83
N ASP A 131 -0.73 6.21 -6.08
CA ASP A 131 0.26 5.44 -5.35
C ASP A 131 1.54 5.36 -6.21
N VAL A 132 2.70 5.63 -5.60
CA VAL A 132 3.99 5.65 -6.31
C VAL A 132 4.80 4.44 -5.87
N ASP A 133 4.87 3.45 -6.74
CA ASP A 133 5.59 2.19 -6.56
C ASP A 133 6.75 2.10 -7.57
N LEU A 134 7.61 3.12 -7.59
CA LEU A 134 8.78 3.16 -8.46
C LEU A 134 9.91 2.34 -7.82
N GLU A 135 9.92 1.06 -8.14
CA GLU A 135 10.90 0.14 -7.62
C GLU A 135 12.20 0.18 -8.44
N SER A 136 13.32 0.10 -7.73
CA SER A 136 14.61 -0.10 -8.36
C SER A 136 15.03 -1.55 -8.24
N GLY A 137 14.61 -2.37 -9.13
CA GLY A 137 15.39 -3.59 -9.34
C GLY A 137 16.82 -3.26 -9.80
N TYR A 138 17.01 -2.20 -10.60
CA TYR A 138 18.32 -1.84 -11.19
C TYR A 138 18.50 -0.36 -11.56
N ALA A 139 17.53 0.51 -11.46
CA ALA A 139 17.68 1.86 -12.00
C ALA A 139 16.73 2.95 -11.45
N PHE A 140 15.70 2.65 -10.71
CA PHE A 140 14.74 3.62 -10.17
C PHE A 140 14.50 3.51 -8.69
N GLY A 141 15.52 3.10 -7.95
CA GLY A 141 15.51 3.45 -6.56
C GLY A 141 15.47 4.96 -6.45
N PRO A 142 14.76 5.44 -5.48
CA PRO A 142 14.85 6.81 -5.07
C PRO A 142 16.29 7.25 -4.87
N GLU A 143 17.19 6.32 -4.63
CA GLU A 143 18.62 6.50 -4.46
C GLU A 143 19.42 6.78 -5.74
N THR A 144 18.85 6.56 -6.92
CA THR A 144 19.56 6.68 -8.19
C THR A 144 19.03 7.80 -9.10
N ASP A 145 17.79 8.28 -8.87
CA ASP A 145 17.25 9.38 -9.67
C ASP A 145 17.10 10.67 -8.84
N PRO A 146 17.93 11.69 -9.09
CA PRO A 146 17.87 12.97 -8.38
C PRO A 146 16.54 13.72 -8.59
N ASN A 147 15.76 13.34 -9.61
CA ASN A 147 14.47 13.97 -9.89
C ASN A 147 13.32 13.35 -9.11
N TYR A 148 13.52 12.19 -8.46
CA TYR A 148 12.45 11.51 -7.71
C TYR A 148 11.84 12.41 -6.64
N GLY A 149 12.65 12.99 -5.78
CA GLY A 149 12.14 13.85 -4.69
C GLY A 149 11.40 15.08 -5.20
N ILE A 150 11.88 15.66 -6.32
CA ILE A 150 11.21 16.80 -6.96
C ILE A 150 9.86 16.35 -7.53
N PHE A 151 9.82 15.21 -8.20
CA PHE A 151 8.58 14.62 -8.72
C PHE A 151 7.56 14.39 -7.62
N ILE A 152 7.95 13.75 -6.50
CA ILE A 152 7.04 13.49 -5.37
C ILE A 152 6.47 14.79 -4.81
N LYS A 153 7.31 15.81 -4.62
CA LYS A 153 6.87 17.11 -4.10
C LYS A 153 5.84 17.80 -5.02
N GLU A 154 6.13 17.86 -6.31
CA GLU A 154 5.24 18.49 -7.30
C GLU A 154 3.94 17.70 -7.48
N LEU A 155 4.03 16.35 -7.50
CA LEU A 155 2.86 15.46 -7.57
C LEU A 155 1.96 15.62 -6.34
N ALA A 156 2.54 15.61 -5.14
CA ALA A 156 1.83 15.78 -3.89
C ALA A 156 1.11 17.14 -3.84
N GLN A 157 1.79 18.22 -4.22
CA GLN A 157 1.18 19.55 -4.29
C GLN A 157 -0.02 19.58 -5.24
N SER A 158 0.12 18.96 -6.43
CA SER A 158 -0.91 18.92 -7.45
C SER A 158 -2.13 18.09 -7.02
N LEU A 159 -1.92 16.92 -6.41
CA LEU A 159 -2.98 16.04 -5.93
C LEU A 159 -3.71 16.64 -4.70
N LYS A 160 -2.97 17.14 -3.72
CA LYS A 160 -3.54 17.73 -2.50
C LYS A 160 -4.41 18.96 -2.80
N SER A 161 -4.07 19.76 -3.83
CA SER A 161 -4.91 20.87 -4.30
C SER A 161 -6.29 20.43 -4.82
N LYS A 162 -6.45 19.14 -5.11
CA LYS A 162 -7.70 18.51 -5.56
C LYS A 162 -8.32 17.58 -4.51
N ASN A 163 -7.84 17.62 -3.26
CA ASN A 163 -8.23 16.69 -2.19
C ASN A 163 -7.99 15.21 -2.57
N LYS A 164 -6.92 14.93 -3.33
CA LYS A 164 -6.53 13.59 -3.73
C LYS A 164 -5.29 13.16 -2.96
N LEU A 165 -5.20 11.84 -2.70
CA LEU A 165 -4.11 11.24 -1.94
C LEU A 165 -2.85 11.05 -2.81
N VAL A 166 -1.70 11.08 -2.15
CA VAL A 166 -0.44 10.58 -2.67
C VAL A 166 0.15 9.58 -1.67
N THR A 167 0.38 8.36 -2.11
CA THR A 167 0.97 7.29 -1.31
C THR A 167 2.19 6.71 -2.02
N ALA A 168 2.93 5.86 -1.35
CA ALA A 168 4.01 5.10 -1.99
C ALA A 168 4.07 3.68 -1.45
N ALA A 169 4.54 2.75 -2.29
CA ALA A 169 5.18 1.52 -1.86
C ALA A 169 6.69 1.75 -1.84
N LEU A 170 7.33 1.44 -0.72
CA LEU A 170 8.77 1.60 -0.55
C LEU A 170 9.39 0.31 0.00
N PRO A 171 10.62 -0.03 -0.40
CA PRO A 171 11.30 -1.21 0.11
C PRO A 171 11.54 -1.11 1.62
N SER A 172 11.80 -2.24 2.26
CA SER A 172 12.09 -2.32 3.70
C SER A 172 13.26 -1.42 4.13
N SER A 173 14.18 -1.13 3.22
CA SER A 173 15.28 -0.19 3.42
C SER A 173 15.41 0.73 2.20
N PRO A 174 14.62 1.81 2.11
CA PRO A 174 14.78 2.78 1.03
C PRO A 174 16.12 3.49 1.12
N GLY A 175 16.73 3.76 -0.03
CA GLY A 175 18.03 4.39 -0.09
C GLY A 175 18.05 5.86 0.34
N ASN A 176 19.25 6.42 0.37
CA ASN A 176 19.54 7.74 0.98
C ASN A 176 18.87 8.95 0.30
N VAL A 177 18.30 8.79 -0.91
CA VAL A 177 17.58 9.88 -1.59
C VAL A 177 16.10 9.99 -1.20
N VAL A 178 15.55 9.00 -0.49
CA VAL A 178 14.24 9.12 0.15
C VAL A 178 14.41 9.85 1.48
N THR A 179 14.66 11.14 1.38
CA THR A 179 14.86 11.99 2.55
C THR A 179 13.56 12.12 3.37
N ASN A 180 13.68 12.56 4.61
CA ASN A 180 12.52 12.86 5.45
C ASN A 180 11.59 13.92 4.80
N GLU A 181 12.13 14.85 4.01
CA GLU A 181 11.33 15.81 3.25
C GLU A 181 10.45 15.09 2.21
N VAL A 182 11.00 14.11 1.49
CA VAL A 182 10.24 13.30 0.52
C VAL A 182 9.21 12.43 1.23
N LEU A 183 9.60 11.71 2.30
CA LEU A 183 8.70 10.86 3.07
C LEU A 183 7.51 11.64 3.66
N SER A 184 7.73 12.91 4.04
CA SER A 184 6.68 13.77 4.58
C SER A 184 5.58 14.12 3.58
N GLN A 185 5.85 14.03 2.28
CA GLN A 185 4.89 14.35 1.22
C GLN A 185 3.75 13.34 1.12
N PHE A 186 4.03 12.07 1.45
CA PHE A 186 3.05 11.00 1.36
C PHE A 186 1.99 11.09 2.46
N ASP A 187 0.75 10.76 2.12
CA ASP A 187 -0.34 10.61 3.08
C ASP A 187 -0.14 9.34 3.92
N PHE A 188 0.33 8.26 3.30
CA PHE A 188 0.87 7.08 3.97
C PHE A 188 1.84 6.30 3.05
N ILE A 189 2.61 5.41 3.64
CA ILE A 189 3.65 4.62 3.00
C ILE A 189 3.38 3.15 3.26
N ASN A 190 3.26 2.36 2.21
CA ASN A 190 3.22 0.92 2.23
C ASN A 190 4.66 0.39 2.28
N ILE A 191 5.06 -0.19 3.41
CA ILE A 191 6.39 -0.82 3.54
C ILE A 191 6.32 -2.19 2.87
N MET A 192 7.08 -2.43 1.82
CA MET A 192 7.20 -3.74 1.17
C MET A 192 8.06 -4.69 2.03
N SER A 193 7.48 -5.18 3.14
CA SER A 193 8.14 -6.06 4.10
C SER A 193 8.06 -7.53 3.66
N TYR A 194 8.59 -7.77 2.48
CA TYR A 194 8.69 -9.06 1.82
C TYR A 194 9.82 -9.03 0.78
N ASP A 195 10.12 -10.18 0.18
CA ASP A 195 11.21 -10.34 -0.77
C ASP A 195 12.60 -10.02 -0.19
N HIS A 196 12.78 -10.27 1.12
CA HIS A 196 14.09 -10.19 1.78
C HIS A 196 15.08 -11.23 1.27
N THR A 197 14.59 -12.30 0.68
CA THR A 197 15.33 -13.32 -0.04
C THR A 197 14.48 -13.87 -1.19
N GLY A 198 15.12 -14.48 -2.16
CA GLY A 198 14.48 -15.03 -3.35
C GLY A 198 15.51 -15.57 -4.34
N PRO A 199 15.13 -15.74 -5.63
CA PRO A 199 16.04 -16.22 -6.68
C PRO A 199 17.35 -15.43 -6.81
N TRP A 200 17.34 -14.17 -6.41
CA TRP A 200 18.51 -13.28 -6.40
C TRP A 200 19.47 -13.47 -5.21
N SER A 201 19.07 -14.27 -4.21
CA SER A 201 19.87 -14.58 -3.02
C SER A 201 19.84 -16.09 -2.72
N PRO A 202 20.35 -16.94 -3.62
CA PRO A 202 20.25 -18.40 -3.51
C PRO A 202 20.92 -18.96 -2.26
N ASP A 203 21.94 -18.26 -1.74
CA ASP A 203 22.64 -18.64 -0.51
C ASP A 203 21.81 -18.40 0.76
N ARG A 204 20.70 -17.69 0.65
CA ARG A 204 19.78 -17.41 1.75
C ARG A 204 18.41 -18.07 1.48
N ALA A 205 18.39 -19.40 1.52
CA ALA A 205 17.18 -20.20 1.40
C ALA A 205 16.37 -20.13 2.70
N ASP A 206 15.46 -19.15 2.81
CA ASP A 206 14.67 -18.89 4.01
C ASP A 206 13.32 -18.25 3.66
N ASN A 207 12.51 -17.97 4.67
CA ASN A 207 11.26 -17.21 4.49
C ASN A 207 11.55 -15.78 4.05
N HIS A 208 11.08 -15.43 2.85
CA HIS A 208 11.28 -14.11 2.25
C HIS A 208 10.52 -12.98 2.96
N ALA A 209 9.64 -13.31 3.90
CA ALA A 209 8.81 -12.36 4.63
C ALA A 209 8.54 -12.90 6.05
N SER A 210 9.58 -13.07 6.86
CA SER A 210 9.43 -13.55 8.22
C SER A 210 8.75 -12.53 9.16
N TYR A 211 8.32 -12.99 10.33
CA TYR A 211 7.81 -12.07 11.36
C TYR A 211 8.91 -11.16 11.94
N SER A 212 10.13 -11.68 12.05
CA SER A 212 11.29 -10.87 12.49
C SER A 212 11.63 -9.76 11.52
N ASP A 213 11.64 -10.05 10.21
CA ASP A 213 11.86 -9.03 9.18
C ASP A 213 10.79 -7.92 9.29
N ALA A 214 9.52 -8.29 9.45
CA ALA A 214 8.45 -7.30 9.63
C ALA A 214 8.62 -6.40 10.85
N MET A 215 9.14 -6.94 11.97
CA MET A 215 9.46 -6.13 13.16
C MET A 215 10.62 -5.17 12.89
N ASP A 216 11.66 -5.63 12.22
CA ASP A 216 12.87 -4.84 11.97
C ASP A 216 12.58 -3.73 10.93
N ASP A 217 11.78 -4.01 9.90
CA ASP A 217 11.35 -3.02 8.92
C ASP A 217 10.53 -1.90 9.58
N VAL A 218 9.51 -2.27 10.36
CA VAL A 218 8.70 -1.28 11.10
C VAL A 218 9.59 -0.44 12.02
N LYS A 219 10.51 -1.07 12.75
CA LYS A 219 11.46 -0.39 13.63
C LYS A 219 12.38 0.56 12.86
N TYR A 220 12.86 0.17 11.69
CA TYR A 220 13.70 1.00 10.84
C TYR A 220 12.97 2.27 10.40
N TYR A 221 11.74 2.14 9.87
CA TYR A 221 10.94 3.30 9.47
C TYR A 221 10.59 4.23 10.64
N LEU A 222 10.22 3.67 11.80
CA LEU A 222 9.87 4.45 12.99
C LEU A 222 11.09 5.12 13.64
N ASN A 223 12.18 4.38 13.82
CA ASN A 223 13.28 4.80 14.67
C ASN A 223 14.44 5.41 13.89
N THR A 224 14.72 4.95 12.68
CA THR A 224 15.82 5.47 11.85
C THR A 224 15.31 6.56 10.93
N LEU A 225 14.26 6.29 10.15
CA LEU A 225 13.69 7.27 9.23
C LEU A 225 12.73 8.25 9.90
N LYS A 226 12.35 8.01 11.17
CA LYS A 226 11.48 8.91 11.97
C LYS A 226 10.14 9.20 11.30
N VAL A 227 9.62 8.27 10.50
CA VAL A 227 8.30 8.41 9.89
C VAL A 227 7.22 8.26 10.97
N PRO A 228 6.24 9.15 11.07
CA PRO A 228 5.13 9.01 12.01
C PRO A 228 4.36 7.69 11.81
N LYS A 229 4.03 7.02 12.91
CA LYS A 229 3.36 5.71 12.88
C LYS A 229 2.01 5.71 12.14
N ASP A 230 1.29 6.82 12.17
CA ASP A 230 -0.01 7.02 11.49
C ASP A 230 0.11 7.12 9.97
N LYS A 231 1.33 7.26 9.45
CA LYS A 231 1.67 7.23 8.03
C LYS A 231 2.23 5.90 7.54
N LEU A 232 2.44 4.92 8.40
CA LEU A 232 3.05 3.64 8.01
C LEU A 232 2.01 2.53 7.89
N VAL A 233 2.16 1.70 6.86
CA VAL A 233 1.33 0.53 6.60
C VAL A 233 2.25 -0.65 6.32
N LEU A 234 2.13 -1.75 7.08
CA LEU A 234 2.99 -2.92 6.96
C LEU A 234 2.53 -3.81 5.80
N GLY A 235 3.41 -4.06 4.83
CA GLY A 235 3.15 -4.96 3.70
C GLY A 235 3.30 -6.43 4.05
N VAL A 236 2.45 -7.27 3.47
CA VAL A 236 2.50 -8.73 3.56
C VAL A 236 2.26 -9.36 2.18
N PRO A 237 2.98 -10.46 1.86
CA PRO A 237 2.82 -11.15 0.59
C PRO A 237 1.70 -12.21 0.69
N PHE A 238 0.94 -12.36 -0.40
CA PHE A 238 0.04 -13.50 -0.60
C PHE A 238 0.62 -14.48 -1.62
N TYR A 239 1.93 -14.71 -1.55
CA TYR A 239 2.69 -15.63 -2.41
C TYR A 239 3.91 -16.17 -1.67
N GLY A 240 4.61 -17.10 -2.29
CA GLY A 240 5.83 -17.70 -1.75
C GLY A 240 6.90 -17.96 -2.79
N HIS A 241 8.14 -18.10 -2.30
CA HIS A 241 9.31 -18.52 -3.06
C HIS A 241 9.75 -19.92 -2.64
N GLY A 242 10.04 -20.78 -3.62
CA GLY A 242 10.55 -22.13 -3.39
C GLY A 242 12.07 -22.19 -3.52
N PHE A 243 12.74 -22.88 -2.61
CA PHE A 243 14.18 -23.13 -2.66
C PHE A 243 14.45 -24.63 -2.79
N GLY A 244 15.30 -25.00 -3.76
CA GLY A 244 15.60 -26.38 -4.07
C GLY A 244 16.82 -26.93 -3.34
N PRO A 245 17.07 -28.27 -3.46
CA PRO A 245 18.22 -28.92 -2.85
C PRO A 245 19.55 -28.51 -3.51
N ALA A 246 19.51 -27.96 -4.72
CA ALA A 246 20.69 -27.42 -5.42
C ALA A 246 20.50 -25.92 -5.58
N LEU A 247 21.34 -25.11 -4.91
CA LEU A 247 21.35 -23.65 -5.04
C LEU A 247 21.63 -23.17 -6.49
N SER A 248 22.10 -24.08 -7.35
CA SER A 248 22.36 -23.82 -8.77
C SER A 248 21.15 -24.07 -9.69
N ASP A 249 19.99 -24.46 -9.15
CA ASP A 249 18.81 -24.68 -9.98
C ASP A 249 18.24 -23.30 -10.41
N PRO A 250 18.21 -22.97 -11.71
CA PRO A 250 17.79 -21.67 -12.19
C PRO A 250 16.27 -21.44 -12.07
N VAL A 251 15.49 -22.45 -11.72
CA VAL A 251 14.03 -22.38 -11.60
C VAL A 251 13.62 -22.49 -10.15
N ILE A 252 13.59 -21.36 -9.46
CA ILE A 252 13.00 -21.28 -8.14
C ILE A 252 11.48 -21.22 -8.31
N PRO A 253 10.73 -22.20 -7.79
CA PRO A 253 9.27 -22.16 -7.87
C PRO A 253 8.73 -20.92 -7.17
N TRP A 254 7.83 -20.23 -7.85
CA TRP A 254 7.03 -19.17 -7.29
C TRP A 254 5.56 -19.61 -7.34
N MET A 255 4.83 -19.45 -6.24
CA MET A 255 3.42 -19.83 -6.17
C MET A 255 2.62 -18.78 -5.44
N THR A 256 1.41 -18.51 -5.92
CA THR A 256 0.42 -17.74 -5.16
C THR A 256 0.00 -18.51 -3.90
N TYR A 257 -0.40 -17.81 -2.85
CA TYR A 257 -0.98 -18.46 -1.67
C TYR A 257 -2.18 -19.34 -2.05
N LYS A 258 -3.01 -18.90 -2.99
CA LYS A 258 -4.13 -19.65 -3.56
C LYS A 258 -3.70 -21.01 -4.11
N GLU A 259 -2.64 -21.05 -4.91
CA GLU A 259 -2.12 -22.30 -5.47
C GLU A 259 -1.61 -23.24 -4.37
N ILE A 260 -0.87 -22.68 -3.40
CA ILE A 260 -0.31 -23.46 -2.28
C ILE A 260 -1.43 -24.14 -1.49
N VAL A 261 -2.42 -23.39 -0.98
CA VAL A 261 -3.44 -23.95 -0.09
C VAL A 261 -4.57 -24.70 -0.79
N SER A 262 -4.67 -24.54 -2.13
CA SER A 262 -5.58 -25.35 -2.95
C SER A 262 -4.96 -26.70 -3.28
N THR A 263 -3.62 -26.78 -3.37
CA THR A 263 -2.91 -28.00 -3.71
C THR A 263 -2.58 -28.83 -2.45
N TYR A 264 -2.22 -28.16 -1.35
CA TYR A 264 -1.69 -28.84 -0.16
C TYR A 264 -2.60 -28.63 1.04
N ALA A 265 -3.24 -29.70 1.51
CA ALA A 265 -4.13 -29.65 2.68
C ALA A 265 -3.34 -29.35 3.95
N GLY A 266 -3.75 -28.34 4.70
CA GLY A 266 -3.09 -27.90 5.94
C GLY A 266 -2.00 -26.84 5.73
N ALA A 267 -1.64 -26.52 4.49
CA ALA A 267 -0.64 -25.49 4.18
C ALA A 267 -1.03 -24.09 4.70
N GLU A 268 -2.30 -23.83 4.89
CA GLU A 268 -2.80 -22.57 5.47
C GLU A 268 -2.34 -22.31 6.92
N TRP A 269 -1.80 -23.31 7.62
CA TRP A 269 -1.43 -23.22 9.05
C TRP A 269 0.08 -23.11 9.29
N VAL A 270 0.89 -23.18 8.23
CA VAL A 270 2.36 -23.18 8.30
C VAL A 270 2.95 -22.14 7.36
N ASP A 271 4.24 -21.81 7.53
CA ASP A 271 4.94 -20.80 6.72
C ASP A 271 5.88 -21.43 5.68
N HIS A 272 5.91 -22.76 5.59
CA HIS A 272 6.65 -23.48 4.56
C HIS A 272 5.99 -24.82 4.23
N TRP A 273 6.27 -25.32 3.03
CA TRP A 273 5.77 -26.60 2.55
C TRP A 273 6.82 -27.32 1.73
N HIS A 274 7.00 -28.62 2.02
CA HIS A 274 7.89 -29.48 1.24
C HIS A 274 7.17 -29.94 -0.04
N LEU A 275 7.69 -29.50 -1.20
CA LEU A 275 7.15 -29.87 -2.50
C LEU A 275 7.63 -31.28 -2.90
N PRO A 276 6.85 -32.01 -3.75
CA PRO A 276 7.22 -33.37 -4.20
C PRO A 276 8.57 -33.46 -4.94
N ASN A 277 9.03 -32.37 -5.54
CA ASN A 277 10.32 -32.29 -6.26
C ASN A 277 11.51 -31.93 -5.36
N GLY A 278 11.34 -31.97 -4.03
CA GLY A 278 12.40 -31.67 -3.05
C GLY A 278 12.61 -30.19 -2.75
N TYR A 279 11.85 -29.30 -3.34
CA TYR A 279 11.87 -27.88 -2.99
C TYR A 279 11.10 -27.61 -1.69
N ILE A 280 11.49 -26.55 -1.00
CA ILE A 280 10.75 -26.02 0.15
C ILE A 280 10.17 -24.68 -0.27
N MET A 281 8.82 -24.58 -0.29
CA MET A 281 8.10 -23.35 -0.54
C MET A 281 7.98 -22.58 0.75
N HIS A 282 8.50 -21.35 0.81
CA HIS A 282 8.37 -20.44 1.95
C HIS A 282 7.34 -19.34 1.62
N TYR A 283 6.43 -19.09 2.54
CA TYR A 283 5.33 -18.11 2.41
C TYR A 283 4.84 -17.69 3.80
N ASN A 284 3.73 -16.96 3.91
CA ASN A 284 3.08 -16.70 5.19
C ASN A 284 1.74 -17.42 5.30
N GLY A 285 1.56 -18.28 6.28
CA GLY A 285 0.30 -18.88 6.63
C GLY A 285 -0.56 -17.99 7.55
N ILE A 286 -1.77 -18.45 7.85
CA ILE A 286 -2.74 -17.72 8.69
C ILE A 286 -2.16 -17.29 10.05
N PRO A 287 -1.42 -18.13 10.80
CA PRO A 287 -0.86 -17.71 12.09
C PRO A 287 0.09 -16.52 11.97
N THR A 288 0.99 -16.54 11.00
CA THR A 288 1.96 -15.46 10.80
C THR A 288 1.30 -14.18 10.30
N ILE A 289 0.33 -14.28 9.39
CA ILE A 289 -0.46 -13.13 8.95
C ILE A 289 -1.24 -12.50 10.12
N LYS A 290 -1.84 -13.29 11.01
CA LYS A 290 -2.49 -12.77 12.22
C LYS A 290 -1.51 -12.06 13.14
N ASN A 291 -0.33 -12.63 13.36
CA ASN A 291 0.72 -12.01 14.19
C ASN A 291 1.21 -10.69 13.58
N LYS A 292 1.47 -10.64 12.27
CA LYS A 292 1.84 -9.41 11.55
C LYS A 292 0.72 -8.36 11.61
N THR A 293 -0.54 -8.76 11.52
CA THR A 293 -1.67 -7.83 11.69
C THR A 293 -1.71 -7.25 13.10
N GLN A 294 -1.48 -8.07 14.14
CA GLN A 294 -1.39 -7.59 15.52
C GLN A 294 -0.21 -6.64 15.74
N LEU A 295 0.95 -6.93 15.11
CA LEU A 295 2.10 -6.03 15.10
C LEU A 295 1.73 -4.67 14.49
N ALA A 296 1.11 -4.70 13.30
CA ALA A 296 0.68 -3.49 12.60
C ALA A 296 -0.32 -2.66 13.45
N MET A 297 -1.31 -3.29 14.07
CA MET A 297 -2.27 -2.60 14.95
C MET A 297 -1.62 -1.92 16.15
N LYS A 298 -0.51 -2.45 16.64
CA LYS A 298 0.22 -1.89 17.79
C LYS A 298 1.16 -0.75 17.39
N GLN A 299 1.81 -0.85 16.25
CA GLN A 299 2.97 -0.01 15.93
C GLN A 299 2.76 0.93 14.74
N VAL A 300 1.85 0.63 13.80
CA VAL A 300 1.63 1.40 12.57
C VAL A 300 0.14 1.62 12.31
N ALA A 301 -0.22 2.23 11.19
CA ALA A 301 -1.60 2.62 10.88
C ALA A 301 -2.38 1.61 10.03
N GLY A 302 -1.75 0.51 9.60
CA GLY A 302 -2.45 -0.43 8.74
C GLY A 302 -1.59 -1.59 8.27
N ILE A 303 -2.22 -2.41 7.42
CA ILE A 303 -1.60 -3.54 6.72
C ILE A 303 -1.87 -3.42 5.22
N MET A 304 -0.90 -3.78 4.40
CA MET A 304 -0.99 -3.79 2.95
C MET A 304 -0.75 -5.20 2.41
N ILE A 305 -1.40 -5.55 1.33
CA ILE A 305 -1.44 -6.88 0.76
C ILE A 305 -0.94 -6.83 -0.70
N TRP A 306 0.11 -7.58 -1.01
CA TRP A 306 0.53 -7.89 -2.37
C TRP A 306 0.21 -9.34 -2.70
N GLU A 307 -0.80 -9.73 -3.47
CA GLU A 307 -1.90 -8.92 -3.95
C GLU A 307 -3.21 -9.70 -3.77
N LEU A 308 -4.35 -9.04 -3.85
CA LEU A 308 -5.64 -9.59 -3.44
C LEU A 308 -6.10 -10.82 -4.22
N THR A 309 -5.75 -10.93 -5.52
CA THR A 309 -6.21 -12.05 -6.37
C THR A 309 -5.44 -13.36 -6.10
N TYR A 310 -4.38 -13.29 -5.31
CA TYR A 310 -3.62 -14.45 -4.86
C TYR A 310 -4.21 -15.13 -3.62
N ASP A 311 -5.29 -14.56 -3.05
CA ASP A 311 -6.00 -15.15 -1.92
C ASP A 311 -7.06 -16.17 -2.36
N VAL A 312 -7.56 -16.93 -1.41
CA VAL A 312 -8.70 -17.85 -1.58
C VAL A 312 -9.89 -17.36 -0.77
N PRO A 313 -11.13 -17.66 -1.19
CA PRO A 313 -12.29 -17.34 -0.39
C PRO A 313 -12.43 -18.24 0.85
N GLY A 314 -13.25 -17.83 1.81
CA GLY A 314 -13.66 -18.65 2.94
C GLY A 314 -12.65 -18.73 4.09
N ARG A 315 -12.60 -19.88 4.77
CA ARG A 315 -11.86 -20.05 6.03
C ARG A 315 -10.34 -20.00 5.89
N LYS A 316 -9.83 -20.30 4.70
CA LYS A 316 -8.39 -20.28 4.40
C LYS A 316 -7.89 -18.90 3.97
N SER A 317 -8.76 -17.92 3.76
CA SER A 317 -8.40 -16.58 3.28
C SER A 317 -7.52 -15.84 4.28
N LEU A 318 -6.40 -15.32 3.79
CA LEU A 318 -5.49 -14.45 4.54
C LEU A 318 -6.14 -13.07 4.79
N LEU A 319 -6.90 -12.53 3.82
CA LEU A 319 -7.64 -11.30 4.01
C LEU A 319 -8.69 -11.44 5.11
N ASN A 320 -9.40 -12.58 5.17
CA ASN A 320 -10.32 -12.85 6.27
C ASN A 320 -9.59 -12.91 7.62
N ALA A 321 -8.40 -13.50 7.67
CA ALA A 321 -7.59 -13.56 8.88
C ALA A 321 -7.15 -12.16 9.34
N ILE A 322 -6.74 -11.29 8.41
CA ILE A 322 -6.42 -9.88 8.67
C ILE A 322 -7.65 -9.15 9.22
N TYR A 323 -8.77 -9.25 8.50
CA TYR A 323 -10.00 -8.54 8.86
C TYR A 323 -10.52 -8.96 10.24
N GLN A 324 -10.50 -10.26 10.58
CA GLN A 324 -10.88 -10.76 11.89
C GLN A 324 -10.04 -10.15 13.02
N VAL A 325 -8.72 -10.05 12.84
CA VAL A 325 -7.83 -9.45 13.84
C VAL A 325 -8.07 -7.95 13.95
N ALA A 326 -8.17 -7.25 12.82
CA ALA A 326 -8.36 -5.81 12.78
C ALA A 326 -9.72 -5.35 13.31
N SER A 327 -10.78 -6.20 13.17
CA SER A 327 -12.15 -5.92 13.61
C SER A 327 -12.45 -6.43 15.02
N ALA A 328 -11.57 -7.25 15.60
CA ALA A 328 -11.76 -7.72 16.97
C ALA A 328 -11.79 -6.52 17.93
N LYS A 329 -12.90 -6.30 18.60
CA LYS A 329 -13.03 -5.23 19.60
C LYS A 329 -11.92 -5.39 20.64
N LYS A 330 -11.18 -4.31 20.89
CA LYS A 330 -10.26 -4.19 22.02
C LYS A 330 -11.00 -4.28 23.34
#